data_d0b96dc203735eb6ebaf88be6fa8b2fe
#
_entry.id   d0b96dc203735eb6ebaf88be6fa8b2fe
#
_cell.length_a   1.000
_cell.length_b   1.000
_cell.length_c   1.000
_cell.angle_alpha   90.00
_cell.angle_beta   90.00
_cell.angle_gamma   90.00
#
_symmetry.space_group_name_H-M   'P 1'
#
loop_
_entity.id
_entity.type
_entity.pdbx_description
1 polymer ?
#
loop_
_entity_poly.entity_id
_entity_poly.type
_entity_poly.pdbx_seq_one_letter_code
_entity_poly.pdbx_strand_id
1 'polypeptide(L)'
;MKDKRFIEESFPVKEISEISAKEKNIRHGHISTLHIWWTRKPLASSRATSYAALIPATDDVGTWDKTRQFIIELSKWENSLNYGVIEKAKNDILEANGRKPLRVLDPFAGGGSIPLEALRLGCETHAIEYNPVATLILKCTLEYPQKFGKSTNKNECGLNTQTKNPLLEDVKKWGNRVLEEAKKEIGKFYPADDDGSIPVGYYWMRTISCQNPTCNAEIPLTANWWLAKKKNKKVALYPYVKGKEVKFKIVGDGYEKIPEGFDPSKGTVSRAIATCPVCGYTVDANTTRKLFQEGKSGQRMVAVVLHKPRTAGKRYRLATKKDLEVFQEAERYLEEKRQKLMDEWGIDPVPDEELPPKETLGFRVQRYGMLKWGDLFNSRQKLALITFTEKVRLAYQKMIEEGYDEEYAKAVVSYLGLTLDMLAAFTNVLARWENTSEAIKQLYSRQALPMLWDFVEGNPFSGSSGSFVAGQEYYLKVLSHLSQIPPVRMEEEG
;
A
#
# COMPACT_ATOMS: atom_id res chain seq x y z
N MET A 1 49.23 3.35 1.33
CA MET A 1 47.76 3.25 1.46
C MET A 1 47.11 2.61 0.22
N LYS A 2 47.71 1.52 -0.32
CA LYS A 2 47.31 1.02 -1.66
C LYS A 2 45.93 0.33 -1.78
N ASP A 3 45.24 0.04 -0.69
CA ASP A 3 43.98 -0.76 -0.74
C ASP A 3 42.80 -0.16 0.01
N LYS A 4 42.87 1.08 0.51
CA LYS A 4 41.74 1.70 1.22
C LYS A 4 40.71 2.25 0.25
N ARG A 5 39.44 2.06 0.61
CA ARG A 5 38.30 2.62 -0.12
C ARG A 5 37.87 3.97 0.48
N PHE A 6 37.26 4.82 -0.33
CA PHE A 6 36.87 6.17 0.11
C PHE A 6 35.98 6.16 1.36
N ILE A 7 35.07 5.18 1.49
CA ILE A 7 34.20 5.03 2.65
C ILE A 7 34.95 4.78 3.97
N GLU A 8 36.15 4.23 3.92
CA GLU A 8 36.96 3.95 5.11
C GLU A 8 37.67 5.20 5.67
N GLU A 9 37.92 6.20 4.83
CA GLU A 9 38.59 7.43 5.22
C GLU A 9 37.59 8.56 5.54
N SER A 10 36.54 8.72 4.73
CA SER A 10 35.56 9.79 4.91
C SER A 10 34.25 9.47 4.23
N PHE A 11 33.17 9.82 4.90
CA PHE A 11 31.84 9.69 4.35
C PHE A 11 30.94 10.84 4.85
N PRO A 12 30.16 11.52 3.98
CA PRO A 12 29.31 12.64 4.35
C PRO A 12 28.03 12.16 5.08
N VAL A 13 28.18 11.56 6.27
CA VAL A 13 27.10 10.91 7.03
C VAL A 13 25.91 11.85 7.29
N LYS A 14 26.18 13.11 7.66
CA LYS A 14 25.14 14.07 7.99
C LYS A 14 24.29 14.39 6.77
N GLU A 15 24.92 14.77 5.67
CA GLU A 15 24.26 15.19 4.44
C GLU A 15 23.46 14.03 3.82
N ILE A 16 24.04 12.83 3.80
CA ILE A 16 23.35 11.62 3.30
C ILE A 16 22.17 11.25 4.18
N SER A 17 22.28 11.42 5.50
CA SER A 17 21.17 11.19 6.43
C SER A 17 20.01 12.16 6.19
N GLU A 18 20.30 13.44 5.92
CA GLU A 18 19.30 14.46 5.61
C GLU A 18 18.59 14.16 4.27
N ILE A 19 19.35 13.76 3.24
CA ILE A 19 18.79 13.34 1.93
C ILE A 19 17.90 12.10 2.11
N SER A 20 18.39 11.09 2.84
CA SER A 20 17.63 9.86 3.14
C SER A 20 16.34 10.12 3.93
N ALA A 21 16.33 11.12 4.80
CA ALA A 21 15.14 11.52 5.52
C ALA A 21 14.08 12.16 4.60
N LYS A 22 14.51 12.96 3.61
CA LYS A 22 13.62 13.56 2.60
C LYS A 22 13.04 12.51 1.64
N GLU A 23 13.81 11.48 1.30
CA GLU A 23 13.41 10.37 0.43
C GLU A 23 12.13 9.67 0.92
N LYS A 24 11.89 9.60 2.22
CA LYS A 24 10.68 8.99 2.81
C LYS A 24 9.37 9.63 2.34
N ASN A 25 9.42 10.85 1.80
CA ASN A 25 8.25 11.57 1.30
C ASN A 25 7.97 11.34 -0.19
N ILE A 26 8.88 10.67 -0.91
CA ILE A 26 8.74 10.41 -2.34
C ILE A 26 7.71 9.32 -2.55
N ARG A 27 6.72 9.58 -3.44
CA ARG A 27 5.58 8.68 -3.72
C ARG A 27 5.48 8.25 -5.18
N HIS A 28 6.22 8.90 -6.08
CA HIS A 28 6.14 8.62 -7.52
C HIS A 28 7.43 7.94 -7.99
N GLY A 29 7.29 6.71 -8.53
CA GLY A 29 8.41 5.94 -9.07
C GLY A 29 9.35 5.31 -8.04
N HIS A 30 9.15 5.56 -6.76
CA HIS A 30 9.99 5.02 -5.69
C HIS A 30 9.57 3.61 -5.29
N ILE A 31 10.52 2.69 -5.14
CA ILE A 31 10.26 1.26 -4.85
C ILE A 31 9.47 1.02 -3.55
N SER A 32 9.46 1.97 -2.61
CA SER A 32 8.63 1.87 -1.40
C SER A 32 7.12 1.90 -1.70
N THR A 33 6.73 2.33 -2.90
CA THR A 33 5.34 2.32 -3.34
C THR A 33 4.96 1.05 -4.10
N LEU A 34 5.93 0.21 -4.46
CA LEU A 34 5.68 -1.10 -5.04
C LEU A 34 5.19 -2.09 -3.98
N HIS A 35 5.89 -2.19 -2.86
CA HIS A 35 5.50 -3.00 -1.72
C HIS A 35 6.13 -2.46 -0.45
N ILE A 36 5.43 -2.63 0.69
CA ILE A 36 5.97 -2.27 2.00
C ILE A 36 7.04 -3.29 2.40
N TRP A 37 8.20 -2.77 2.81
CA TRP A 37 9.25 -3.54 3.46
C TRP A 37 9.81 -2.71 4.59
N TRP A 38 9.49 -3.05 5.85
CA TRP A 38 9.73 -2.17 7.00
C TRP A 38 11.20 -1.88 7.28
N THR A 39 12.10 -2.82 6.92
CA THR A 39 13.56 -2.69 7.11
C THR A 39 14.28 -2.18 5.86
N ARG A 40 13.55 -1.65 4.87
CA ARG A 40 14.13 -1.12 3.64
C ARG A 40 15.12 0.00 3.95
N LYS A 41 16.34 -0.12 3.42
CA LYS A 41 17.35 0.93 3.48
C LYS A 41 16.95 2.05 2.49
N PRO A 42 17.22 3.34 2.81
CA PRO A 42 17.04 4.42 1.84
C PRO A 42 17.93 4.20 0.59
N LEU A 43 17.38 4.49 -0.59
CA LEU A 43 18.13 4.38 -1.85
C LEU A 43 19.31 5.37 -1.89
N ALA A 44 19.10 6.58 -1.35
CA ALA A 44 20.13 7.60 -1.25
C ALA A 44 21.36 7.08 -0.48
N SER A 45 21.15 6.50 0.71
CA SER A 45 22.25 5.92 1.50
C SER A 45 22.85 4.68 0.82
N SER A 46 22.03 3.81 0.22
CA SER A 46 22.55 2.63 -0.49
C SER A 46 23.42 3.01 -1.68
N ARG A 47 23.04 4.02 -2.46
CA ARG A 47 23.84 4.54 -3.59
C ARG A 47 25.14 5.17 -3.13
N ALA A 48 25.08 6.04 -2.10
CA ALA A 48 26.25 6.69 -1.53
C ALA A 48 27.27 5.71 -1.00
N THR A 49 26.83 4.74 -0.18
CA THR A 49 27.72 3.75 0.44
C THR A 49 28.31 2.81 -0.61
N SER A 50 27.51 2.33 -1.57
CA SER A 50 27.99 1.48 -2.66
C SER A 50 29.06 2.20 -3.47
N TYR A 51 28.82 3.44 -3.91
CA TYR A 51 29.79 4.20 -4.67
C TYR A 51 31.10 4.42 -3.87
N ALA A 52 30.98 4.91 -2.62
CA ALA A 52 32.17 5.19 -1.79
C ALA A 52 32.98 3.92 -1.41
N ALA A 53 32.32 2.75 -1.38
CA ALA A 53 33.02 1.47 -1.15
C ALA A 53 33.70 0.92 -2.39
N LEU A 54 33.34 1.39 -3.59
CA LEU A 54 33.86 0.87 -4.85
C LEU A 54 34.94 1.73 -5.47
N ILE A 55 35.17 2.94 -4.95
CA ILE A 55 36.28 3.85 -5.39
C ILE A 55 37.41 3.92 -4.36
N PRO A 56 38.65 4.16 -4.77
CA PRO A 56 39.79 4.27 -3.85
C PRO A 56 39.73 5.54 -3.01
N ALA A 57 40.35 5.49 -1.84
CA ALA A 57 40.69 6.68 -1.06
C ALA A 57 41.73 7.52 -1.79
N THR A 58 41.83 8.80 -1.43
CA THR A 58 42.81 9.75 -1.99
C THR A 58 43.40 10.58 -0.87
N ASP A 59 44.72 10.85 -0.96
CA ASP A 59 45.43 11.73 -0.05
C ASP A 59 45.40 13.21 -0.53
N ASP A 60 44.96 13.45 -1.77
CA ASP A 60 44.79 14.80 -2.30
C ASP A 60 43.53 15.46 -1.79
N VAL A 61 43.68 16.51 -0.97
CA VAL A 61 42.55 17.22 -0.31
C VAL A 61 41.59 17.80 -1.35
N GLY A 62 42.06 18.29 -2.48
CA GLY A 62 41.19 18.84 -3.52
C GLY A 62 40.32 17.77 -4.21
N THR A 63 40.89 16.61 -4.50
CA THR A 63 40.18 15.46 -5.05
C THR A 63 39.22 14.87 -4.00
N TRP A 64 39.67 14.80 -2.74
CA TRP A 64 38.86 14.33 -1.63
C TRP A 64 37.55 15.15 -1.47
N ASP A 65 37.65 16.48 -1.46
CA ASP A 65 36.46 17.34 -1.31
C ASP A 65 35.54 17.24 -2.52
N LYS A 66 36.09 17.23 -3.75
CA LYS A 66 35.29 17.01 -4.97
C LYS A 66 34.54 15.68 -4.93
N THR A 67 35.19 14.60 -4.49
CA THR A 67 34.55 13.27 -4.36
C THR A 67 33.47 13.27 -3.31
N ARG A 68 33.72 13.91 -2.17
CA ARG A 68 32.73 14.08 -1.12
C ARG A 68 31.47 14.83 -1.61
N GLN A 69 31.66 15.95 -2.31
CA GLN A 69 30.58 16.72 -2.90
C GLN A 69 29.80 15.90 -3.98
N PHE A 70 30.55 15.14 -4.79
CA PHE A 70 29.93 14.28 -5.78
C PHE A 70 29.08 13.16 -5.16
N ILE A 71 29.50 12.54 -4.05
CA ILE A 71 28.72 11.56 -3.30
C ILE A 71 27.39 12.17 -2.83
N ILE A 72 27.41 13.40 -2.33
CA ILE A 72 26.20 14.13 -1.91
C ILE A 72 25.26 14.36 -3.11
N GLU A 73 25.81 14.83 -4.23
CA GLU A 73 25.05 15.08 -5.44
C GLU A 73 24.46 13.80 -6.03
N LEU A 74 25.27 12.74 -6.15
CA LEU A 74 24.87 11.42 -6.62
C LEU A 74 23.70 10.84 -5.81
N SER A 75 23.63 11.13 -4.52
CA SER A 75 22.63 10.55 -3.59
C SER A 75 21.24 11.16 -3.72
N LYS A 76 21.09 12.33 -4.35
CA LYS A 76 19.80 12.97 -4.52
C LYS A 76 18.87 12.14 -5.41
N TRP A 77 17.59 12.11 -5.07
CA TRP A 77 16.59 11.36 -5.84
C TRP A 77 16.49 11.85 -7.30
N GLU A 78 16.58 13.14 -7.52
CA GLU A 78 16.50 13.79 -8.82
C GLU A 78 17.61 13.30 -9.76
N ASN A 79 18.75 12.87 -9.20
CA ASN A 79 19.90 12.36 -9.94
C ASN A 79 19.86 10.84 -10.15
N SER A 80 18.84 10.15 -9.65
CA SER A 80 18.74 8.67 -9.78
C SER A 80 18.66 8.19 -11.24
N LEU A 81 18.20 9.02 -12.16
CA LEU A 81 18.15 8.79 -13.60
C LEU A 81 18.89 9.86 -14.41
N ASN A 82 19.67 10.74 -13.76
CA ASN A 82 20.45 11.73 -14.45
C ASN A 82 21.65 11.05 -15.14
N TYR A 83 21.60 10.98 -16.48
CA TYR A 83 22.61 10.29 -17.28
C TYR A 83 24.04 10.76 -16.97
N GLY A 84 24.28 12.07 -16.92
CA GLY A 84 25.63 12.62 -16.69
C GLY A 84 26.19 12.24 -15.31
N VAL A 85 25.36 12.28 -14.27
CA VAL A 85 25.77 11.92 -12.90
C VAL A 85 26.00 10.42 -12.77
N ILE A 86 25.09 9.60 -13.31
CA ILE A 86 25.19 8.14 -13.22
C ILE A 86 26.33 7.60 -14.06
N GLU A 87 26.51 8.06 -15.29
CA GLU A 87 27.63 7.62 -16.15
C GLU A 87 28.99 8.05 -15.57
N LYS A 88 29.08 9.24 -14.97
CA LYS A 88 30.30 9.60 -14.24
C LYS A 88 30.60 8.61 -13.12
N ALA A 89 29.62 8.29 -12.28
CA ALA A 89 29.81 7.34 -11.18
C ALA A 89 30.23 5.94 -11.67
N LYS A 90 29.62 5.45 -12.78
CA LYS A 90 30.01 4.18 -13.41
C LYS A 90 31.45 4.21 -13.91
N ASN A 91 31.84 5.28 -14.60
CA ASN A 91 33.19 5.41 -15.13
C ASN A 91 34.24 5.48 -14.00
N ASP A 92 33.97 6.24 -12.93
CA ASP A 92 34.85 6.31 -11.76
C ASP A 92 35.04 4.90 -11.14
N ILE A 93 33.97 4.09 -11.03
CA ILE A 93 34.04 2.71 -10.54
C ILE A 93 34.81 1.80 -11.49
N LEU A 94 34.55 1.87 -12.79
CA LEU A 94 35.26 1.07 -13.79
C LEU A 94 36.74 1.38 -13.84
N GLU A 95 37.11 2.65 -13.85
CA GLU A 95 38.53 3.08 -13.84
C GLU A 95 39.26 2.61 -12.57
N ALA A 96 38.59 2.74 -11.41
CA ALA A 96 39.15 2.28 -10.14
C ALA A 96 39.39 0.76 -10.06
N ASN A 97 38.72 -0.02 -10.91
CA ASN A 97 38.69 -1.48 -10.83
C ASN A 97 39.13 -2.17 -12.15
N GLY A 98 40.03 -1.52 -12.90
CA GLY A 98 40.66 -2.11 -14.10
C GLY A 98 39.72 -2.26 -15.29
N ARG A 99 38.69 -1.41 -15.39
CA ARG A 99 37.67 -1.34 -16.44
C ARG A 99 36.78 -2.59 -16.59
N LYS A 100 36.71 -3.39 -15.51
CA LYS A 100 35.80 -4.55 -15.45
C LYS A 100 34.60 -4.25 -14.58
N PRO A 101 33.37 -4.66 -14.97
CA PRO A 101 32.20 -4.59 -14.10
C PRO A 101 32.47 -5.34 -12.79
N LEU A 102 32.14 -4.71 -11.67
CA LEU A 102 32.27 -5.34 -10.37
C LEU A 102 31.04 -6.19 -10.04
N ARG A 103 31.26 -7.28 -9.31
CA ARG A 103 30.21 -8.10 -8.75
C ARG A 103 29.86 -7.64 -7.35
N VAL A 104 28.58 -7.41 -7.11
CA VAL A 104 28.04 -7.05 -5.79
C VAL A 104 27.06 -8.13 -5.35
N LEU A 105 27.32 -8.74 -4.20
CA LEU A 105 26.46 -9.71 -3.56
C LEU A 105 25.81 -9.10 -2.32
N ASP A 106 24.47 -9.12 -2.29
CA ASP A 106 23.70 -8.86 -1.06
C ASP A 106 23.04 -10.18 -0.60
N PRO A 107 23.58 -10.86 0.42
CA PRO A 107 23.07 -12.16 0.87
C PRO A 107 21.79 -12.08 1.72
N PHE A 108 21.35 -10.88 2.08
CA PHE A 108 20.14 -10.61 2.85
C PHE A 108 19.41 -9.38 2.27
N ALA A 109 19.05 -9.46 0.98
CA ALA A 109 18.68 -8.31 0.16
C ALA A 109 17.37 -7.62 0.58
N GLY A 110 16.46 -8.34 1.27
CA GLY A 110 15.18 -7.81 1.72
C GLY A 110 14.41 -7.11 0.59
N GLY A 111 14.12 -5.82 0.75
CA GLY A 111 13.42 -5.01 -0.25
C GLY A 111 14.29 -4.51 -1.40
N GLY A 112 15.54 -4.98 -1.56
CA GLY A 112 16.38 -4.78 -2.73
C GLY A 112 17.03 -3.41 -2.90
N SER A 113 17.18 -2.61 -1.85
CA SER A 113 17.75 -1.25 -1.97
C SER A 113 19.22 -1.23 -2.39
N ILE A 114 20.03 -2.07 -1.75
CA ILE A 114 21.48 -2.14 -2.05
C ILE A 114 21.70 -2.70 -3.46
N PRO A 115 21.15 -3.89 -3.83
CA PRO A 115 21.35 -4.42 -5.16
C PRO A 115 20.78 -3.53 -6.27
N LEU A 116 19.68 -2.81 -6.04
CA LEU A 116 19.14 -1.86 -7.01
C LEU A 116 20.11 -0.71 -7.29
N GLU A 117 20.69 -0.14 -6.24
CA GLU A 117 21.61 0.98 -6.43
C GLU A 117 22.99 0.54 -6.96
N ALA A 118 23.45 -0.66 -6.60
CA ALA A 118 24.63 -1.26 -7.23
C ALA A 118 24.40 -1.53 -8.73
N LEU A 119 23.24 -2.05 -9.12
CA LEU A 119 22.83 -2.21 -10.52
C LEU A 119 22.84 -0.87 -11.27
N ARG A 120 22.28 0.19 -10.64
CA ARG A 120 22.26 1.56 -11.17
C ARG A 120 23.69 2.09 -11.42
N LEU A 121 24.62 1.75 -10.56
CA LEU A 121 26.05 2.10 -10.65
C LEU A 121 26.82 1.20 -11.64
N GLY A 122 26.16 0.31 -12.38
CA GLY A 122 26.77 -0.52 -13.41
C GLY A 122 27.42 -1.80 -12.90
N CYS A 123 27.14 -2.22 -11.67
CA CYS A 123 27.65 -3.47 -11.13
C CYS A 123 26.79 -4.67 -11.56
N GLU A 124 27.41 -5.83 -11.77
CA GLU A 124 26.73 -7.12 -11.82
C GLU A 124 26.24 -7.45 -10.42
N THR A 125 24.92 -7.61 -10.25
CA THR A 125 24.34 -7.63 -8.92
C THR A 125 23.66 -8.96 -8.63
N HIS A 126 24.02 -9.58 -7.51
CA HIS A 126 23.45 -10.81 -7.00
C HIS A 126 22.70 -10.53 -5.69
N ALA A 127 21.44 -10.88 -5.63
CA ALA A 127 20.59 -10.70 -4.46
C ALA A 127 20.06 -12.05 -3.99
N ILE A 128 20.27 -12.38 -2.72
CA ILE A 128 19.78 -13.60 -2.09
C ILE A 128 18.80 -13.21 -0.99
N GLU A 129 17.67 -13.92 -0.93
CA GLU A 129 16.66 -13.70 0.08
C GLU A 129 15.87 -15.00 0.37
N TYR A 130 15.60 -15.25 1.63
CA TYR A 130 14.85 -16.44 2.06
C TYR A 130 13.34 -16.21 2.06
N ASN A 131 12.89 -14.97 2.32
CA ASN A 131 11.48 -14.63 2.39
C ASN A 131 10.85 -14.58 0.99
N PRO A 132 9.82 -15.40 0.67
CA PRO A 132 9.23 -15.48 -0.67
C PRO A 132 8.60 -14.16 -1.13
N VAL A 133 8.06 -13.35 -0.21
CA VAL A 133 7.52 -12.01 -0.55
C VAL A 133 8.65 -11.07 -0.97
N ALA A 134 9.76 -11.07 -0.24
CA ALA A 134 10.93 -10.27 -0.61
C ALA A 134 11.54 -10.75 -1.94
N THR A 135 11.59 -12.06 -2.18
CA THR A 135 12.02 -12.63 -3.48
C THR A 135 11.16 -12.12 -4.62
N LEU A 136 9.83 -12.06 -4.45
CA LEU A 136 8.93 -11.47 -5.46
C LEU A 136 9.20 -9.97 -5.66
N ILE A 137 9.44 -9.22 -4.58
CA ILE A 137 9.81 -7.80 -4.66
C ILE A 137 11.11 -7.64 -5.44
N LEU A 138 12.13 -8.48 -5.19
CA LEU A 138 13.40 -8.46 -5.91
C LEU A 138 13.21 -8.72 -7.40
N LYS A 139 12.43 -9.72 -7.78
CA LYS A 139 12.11 -9.98 -9.20
C LYS A 139 11.45 -8.76 -9.86
N CYS A 140 10.46 -8.17 -9.21
CA CYS A 140 9.77 -6.98 -9.73
C CYS A 140 10.63 -5.70 -9.69
N THR A 141 11.73 -5.66 -8.93
CA THR A 141 12.59 -4.47 -8.79
C THR A 141 13.84 -4.58 -9.65
N LEU A 142 14.44 -5.75 -9.71
CA LEU A 142 15.77 -5.96 -10.31
C LEU A 142 15.69 -6.72 -11.63
N GLU A 143 14.98 -7.85 -11.68
CA GLU A 143 15.02 -8.78 -12.80
C GLU A 143 14.06 -8.36 -13.94
N TYR A 144 12.76 -8.30 -13.67
CA TYR A 144 11.75 -8.08 -14.71
C TYR A 144 11.87 -6.73 -15.44
N PRO A 145 12.17 -5.60 -14.77
CA PRO A 145 12.37 -4.33 -15.47
C PRO A 145 13.56 -4.36 -16.43
N GLN A 146 14.63 -5.09 -16.09
CA GLN A 146 15.82 -5.22 -16.92
C GLN A 146 15.59 -6.17 -18.09
N LYS A 147 14.91 -7.31 -17.85
CA LYS A 147 14.69 -8.36 -18.85
C LYS A 147 13.60 -8.00 -19.84
N PHE A 148 12.50 -7.40 -19.37
CA PHE A 148 11.29 -7.19 -20.14
C PHE A 148 10.85 -5.74 -20.31
N GLY A 149 11.48 -4.80 -19.61
CA GLY A 149 11.10 -3.40 -19.61
C GLY A 149 11.62 -2.58 -20.79
N LYS A 150 12.35 -3.19 -21.74
CA LYS A 150 12.93 -2.52 -22.92
C LYS A 150 12.54 -3.23 -24.19
N SER A 151 12.24 -2.45 -25.23
CA SER A 151 12.02 -3.02 -26.56
C SER A 151 13.32 -3.64 -27.09
N THR A 152 13.24 -4.89 -27.56
CA THR A 152 14.36 -5.61 -28.20
C THR A 152 14.57 -5.21 -29.66
N ASN A 153 13.68 -4.40 -30.24
CA ASN A 153 13.78 -3.97 -31.62
C ASN A 153 14.89 -2.92 -31.82
N LYS A 154 16.07 -3.37 -32.22
CA LYS A 154 17.23 -2.53 -32.57
C LYS A 154 16.94 -1.49 -33.67
N ASN A 155 15.89 -1.67 -34.48
CA ASN A 155 15.50 -0.76 -35.57
C ASN A 155 14.72 0.48 -35.15
N GLU A 156 14.34 0.62 -33.87
CA GLU A 156 13.60 1.78 -33.36
C GLU A 156 14.51 2.77 -32.58
N CYS A 157 15.81 2.60 -32.63
CA CYS A 157 16.79 3.45 -31.96
C CYS A 157 17.07 4.74 -32.75
N GLY A 158 16.04 5.51 -33.07
CA GLY A 158 16.13 6.86 -33.57
C GLY A 158 16.14 7.88 -32.43
N LEU A 159 16.88 8.96 -32.58
CA LEU A 159 17.13 10.05 -31.60
C LEU A 159 15.89 10.71 -30.96
N ASN A 160 14.66 10.29 -31.30
CA ASN A 160 13.39 10.89 -30.86
C ASN A 160 12.24 9.90 -30.59
N THR A 161 12.50 8.60 -30.49
CA THR A 161 11.47 7.60 -30.14
C THR A 161 11.49 7.33 -28.65
N GLN A 162 10.39 7.61 -27.95
CA GLN A 162 10.12 7.06 -26.63
C GLN A 162 10.24 5.53 -26.76
N THR A 163 11.28 4.96 -26.16
CA THR A 163 11.47 3.49 -26.12
C THR A 163 10.21 2.88 -25.53
N LYS A 164 9.46 2.11 -26.33
CA LYS A 164 8.30 1.37 -25.86
C LYS A 164 8.74 0.43 -24.74
N ASN A 165 8.00 0.44 -23.63
CA ASN A 165 8.18 -0.48 -22.52
C ASN A 165 7.09 -1.54 -22.60
N PRO A 166 7.34 -2.72 -23.24
CA PRO A 166 6.31 -3.72 -23.45
C PRO A 166 5.73 -4.25 -22.13
N LEU A 167 6.57 -4.46 -21.11
CA LEU A 167 6.10 -4.92 -19.82
C LEU A 167 5.14 -3.91 -19.15
N LEU A 168 5.45 -2.63 -19.23
CA LEU A 168 4.57 -1.57 -18.68
C LEU A 168 3.22 -1.54 -19.40
N GLU A 169 3.22 -1.64 -20.73
CA GLU A 169 1.99 -1.64 -21.53
C GLU A 169 1.13 -2.88 -21.23
N ASP A 170 1.75 -4.06 -21.11
CA ASP A 170 1.02 -5.27 -20.79
C ASP A 170 0.52 -5.33 -19.34
N VAL A 171 1.29 -4.87 -18.36
CA VAL A 171 0.80 -4.70 -16.99
C VAL A 171 -0.41 -3.77 -16.95
N LYS A 172 -0.39 -2.67 -17.71
CA LYS A 172 -1.53 -1.74 -17.83
C LYS A 172 -2.72 -2.40 -18.53
N LYS A 173 -2.50 -3.05 -19.67
CA LYS A 173 -3.54 -3.75 -20.46
C LYS A 173 -4.25 -4.81 -19.62
N TRP A 174 -3.49 -5.72 -19.02
CA TRP A 174 -4.03 -6.83 -18.26
C TRP A 174 -4.62 -6.39 -16.92
N GLY A 175 -4.05 -5.38 -16.28
CA GLY A 175 -4.63 -4.78 -15.09
C GLY A 175 -5.99 -4.12 -15.34
N ASN A 176 -6.14 -3.42 -16.47
CA ASN A 176 -7.44 -2.87 -16.88
C ASN A 176 -8.46 -3.99 -17.17
N ARG A 177 -8.03 -5.09 -17.82
CA ARG A 177 -8.90 -6.25 -18.06
C ARG A 177 -9.37 -6.90 -16.74
N VAL A 178 -8.47 -7.11 -15.80
CA VAL A 178 -8.79 -7.61 -14.44
C VAL A 178 -9.81 -6.72 -13.75
N LEU A 179 -9.59 -5.39 -13.80
CA LEU A 179 -10.49 -4.41 -13.21
C LEU A 179 -11.90 -4.47 -13.83
N GLU A 180 -11.99 -4.47 -15.16
CA GLU A 180 -13.29 -4.49 -15.86
C GLU A 180 -14.03 -5.82 -15.66
N GLU A 181 -13.34 -6.96 -15.66
CA GLU A 181 -13.95 -8.27 -15.38
C GLU A 181 -14.43 -8.37 -13.92
N ALA A 182 -13.66 -7.89 -12.96
CA ALA A 182 -14.08 -7.79 -11.56
C ALA A 182 -15.29 -6.86 -11.41
N LYS A 183 -15.28 -5.69 -12.07
CA LYS A 183 -16.38 -4.72 -12.03
C LYS A 183 -17.66 -5.26 -12.63
N LYS A 184 -17.60 -6.02 -13.72
CA LYS A 184 -18.78 -6.68 -14.32
C LYS A 184 -19.44 -7.64 -13.33
N GLU A 185 -18.65 -8.36 -12.54
CA GLU A 185 -19.15 -9.38 -11.61
C GLU A 185 -19.66 -8.78 -10.29
N ILE A 186 -18.86 -7.96 -9.64
CA ILE A 186 -19.15 -7.47 -8.28
C ILE A 186 -19.40 -5.96 -8.19
N GLY A 187 -19.32 -5.21 -9.28
CA GLY A 187 -19.56 -3.76 -9.29
C GLY A 187 -20.96 -3.37 -8.80
N LYS A 188 -21.96 -4.25 -8.95
CA LYS A 188 -23.33 -4.08 -8.43
C LYS A 188 -23.39 -3.92 -6.90
N PHE A 189 -22.38 -4.39 -6.18
CA PHE A 189 -22.25 -4.22 -4.72
C PHE A 189 -21.60 -2.91 -4.28
N TYR A 190 -21.26 -2.05 -5.24
CA TYR A 190 -20.71 -0.70 -5.03
C TYR A 190 -21.46 0.34 -5.87
N PRO A 191 -22.80 0.42 -5.77
CA PRO A 191 -23.61 1.26 -6.65
C PRO A 191 -23.25 2.74 -6.47
N ALA A 192 -23.32 3.50 -7.57
CA ALA A 192 -23.31 4.96 -7.51
C ALA A 192 -24.64 5.46 -6.90
N ASP A 193 -24.59 6.65 -6.31
CA ASP A 193 -25.78 7.36 -5.86
C ASP A 193 -26.58 7.90 -7.07
N ASP A 194 -27.86 8.22 -6.85
CA ASP A 194 -28.77 8.69 -7.91
C ASP A 194 -28.30 10.00 -8.58
N ASP A 195 -27.49 10.81 -7.89
CA ASP A 195 -26.87 12.03 -8.44
C ASP A 195 -25.57 11.76 -9.23
N GLY A 196 -25.20 10.49 -9.44
CA GLY A 196 -23.98 10.05 -10.10
C GLY A 196 -22.73 10.13 -9.23
N SER A 197 -22.85 10.43 -7.94
CA SER A 197 -21.73 10.37 -6.99
C SER A 197 -21.31 8.94 -6.74
N ILE A 198 -19.99 8.68 -6.74
CA ILE A 198 -19.42 7.35 -6.56
C ILE A 198 -18.98 7.18 -5.10
N PRO A 199 -19.38 6.10 -4.41
CA PRO A 199 -18.84 5.78 -3.10
C PRO A 199 -17.32 5.59 -3.17
N VAL A 200 -16.58 6.33 -2.36
CA VAL A 200 -15.15 6.13 -2.12
C VAL A 200 -14.95 5.04 -1.09
N GLY A 201 -15.83 5.02 -0.11
CA GLY A 201 -15.84 4.02 0.94
C GLY A 201 -17.02 4.18 1.88
N TYR A 202 -17.23 3.16 2.67
CA TYR A 202 -18.33 3.02 3.63
C TYR A 202 -17.75 3.07 5.04
N TYR A 203 -18.26 3.97 5.87
CA TYR A 203 -17.76 4.21 7.21
C TYR A 203 -18.49 3.30 8.21
N TRP A 204 -17.75 2.43 8.86
CA TRP A 204 -18.24 1.46 9.81
C TRP A 204 -17.77 1.79 11.23
N MET A 205 -18.64 1.56 12.21
CA MET A 205 -18.30 1.56 13.63
C MET A 205 -18.57 0.17 14.21
N ARG A 206 -17.66 -0.31 15.04
CA ARG A 206 -17.91 -1.48 15.87
C ARG A 206 -18.89 -1.11 16.95
N THR A 207 -19.66 -2.08 17.44
CA THR A 207 -20.68 -1.83 18.47
C THR A 207 -20.59 -2.87 19.58
N ILE A 208 -20.99 -2.47 20.78
CA ILE A 208 -21.26 -3.37 21.91
C ILE A 208 -22.56 -2.96 22.57
N SER A 209 -23.20 -3.88 23.28
CA SER A 209 -24.35 -3.55 24.12
C SER A 209 -23.92 -2.89 25.42
N CYS A 210 -24.67 -1.88 25.85
CA CYS A 210 -24.50 -1.27 27.17
C CYS A 210 -24.72 -2.29 28.28
N GLN A 211 -23.81 -2.38 29.23
CA GLN A 211 -23.86 -3.35 30.33
C GLN A 211 -24.76 -2.91 31.51
N ASN A 212 -25.36 -1.72 31.43
CA ASN A 212 -26.39 -1.33 32.36
C ASN A 212 -27.70 -2.11 32.06
N PRO A 213 -28.20 -2.96 32.97
CA PRO A 213 -29.38 -3.83 32.73
C PRO A 213 -30.66 -3.06 32.33
N THR A 214 -30.80 -1.82 32.77
CA THR A 214 -31.98 -1.00 32.46
C THR A 214 -31.87 -0.30 31.11
N CYS A 215 -30.67 -0.18 30.55
CA CYS A 215 -30.38 0.50 29.28
C CYS A 215 -30.30 -0.46 28.12
N ASN A 216 -29.32 -1.33 28.10
CA ASN A 216 -29.01 -2.31 27.04
C ASN A 216 -28.96 -1.72 25.62
N ALA A 217 -28.67 -0.42 25.48
CA ALA A 217 -28.58 0.25 24.19
C ALA A 217 -27.31 -0.15 23.46
N GLU A 218 -27.33 -0.12 22.11
CA GLU A 218 -26.15 -0.29 21.29
C GLU A 218 -25.24 0.94 21.44
N ILE A 219 -23.97 0.70 21.80
CA ILE A 219 -22.92 1.72 21.88
C ILE A 219 -22.07 1.67 20.63
N PRO A 220 -22.16 2.64 19.69
CA PRO A 220 -21.24 2.75 18.60
C PRO A 220 -19.86 3.22 19.11
N LEU A 221 -18.81 2.49 18.75
CA LEU A 221 -17.46 2.74 19.23
C LEU A 221 -16.68 3.59 18.21
N THR A 222 -16.24 4.76 18.64
CA THR A 222 -15.33 5.61 17.86
C THR A 222 -14.48 6.47 18.81
N ALA A 223 -13.26 6.78 18.41
CA ALA A 223 -12.36 7.66 19.14
C ALA A 223 -12.69 9.14 18.92
N ASN A 224 -13.27 9.49 17.77
CA ASN A 224 -13.71 10.85 17.42
C ASN A 224 -14.78 10.80 16.33
N TRP A 225 -15.51 11.91 16.15
CA TRP A 225 -16.62 12.00 15.21
C TRP A 225 -16.25 12.72 13.89
N TRP A 226 -14.99 13.11 13.68
CA TRP A 226 -14.58 13.86 12.50
C TRP A 226 -14.60 13.02 11.24
N LEU A 227 -15.36 13.46 10.23
CA LEU A 227 -15.30 13.00 8.84
C LEU A 227 -14.29 13.80 8.03
N ALA A 228 -14.26 15.14 8.24
CA ALA A 228 -13.22 16.02 7.69
C ALA A 228 -12.77 17.02 8.78
N LYS A 229 -11.44 17.21 8.89
CA LYS A 229 -10.81 18.16 9.82
C LYS A 229 -9.67 18.90 9.11
N LYS A 230 -10.01 19.58 8.02
CA LYS A 230 -9.06 20.41 7.25
C LYS A 230 -9.15 21.88 7.71
N LYS A 231 -8.16 22.70 7.31
CA LYS A 231 -8.16 24.14 7.57
C LYS A 231 -9.42 24.83 7.02
N ASN A 232 -9.86 24.39 5.84
CA ASN A 232 -10.99 24.98 5.09
C ASN A 232 -12.22 24.05 5.00
N LYS A 233 -12.27 22.97 5.79
CA LYS A 233 -13.42 22.06 5.80
C LYS A 233 -13.48 21.25 7.09
N LYS A 234 -14.57 21.45 7.84
CA LYS A 234 -14.84 20.74 9.10
C LYS A 234 -16.21 20.07 9.00
N VAL A 235 -16.24 18.75 8.97
CA VAL A 235 -17.47 17.93 8.91
C VAL A 235 -17.36 16.82 9.94
N ALA A 236 -18.44 16.58 10.68
CA ALA A 236 -18.50 15.56 11.72
C ALA A 236 -19.82 14.80 11.71
N LEU A 237 -19.79 13.58 12.27
CA LEU A 237 -21.00 12.85 12.67
C LEU A 237 -21.44 13.37 14.03
N TYR A 238 -22.67 13.80 14.16
CA TYR A 238 -23.29 14.21 15.42
C TYR A 238 -24.19 13.09 15.94
N PRO A 239 -23.84 12.40 17.05
CA PRO A 239 -24.69 11.42 17.66
C PRO A 239 -25.81 12.10 18.47
N TYR A 240 -27.05 11.61 18.34
CA TYR A 240 -28.16 11.99 19.17
C TYR A 240 -28.99 10.78 19.57
N VAL A 241 -29.62 10.86 20.73
CA VAL A 241 -30.41 9.76 21.29
C VAL A 241 -31.88 9.94 20.94
N LYS A 242 -32.50 8.87 20.41
CA LYS A 242 -33.96 8.79 20.22
C LYS A 242 -34.47 7.50 20.88
N GLY A 243 -35.11 7.64 22.03
CA GLY A 243 -35.42 6.48 22.87
C GLY A 243 -34.17 5.80 23.42
N LYS A 244 -33.95 4.54 23.10
CA LYS A 244 -32.69 3.80 23.42
C LYS A 244 -31.76 3.66 22.24
N GLU A 245 -32.02 4.31 21.12
CA GLU A 245 -31.20 4.23 19.92
C GLU A 245 -30.29 5.45 19.78
N VAL A 246 -29.02 5.20 19.45
CA VAL A 246 -28.08 6.26 19.01
C VAL A 246 -28.23 6.44 17.50
N LYS A 247 -28.68 7.63 17.11
CA LYS A 247 -28.80 8.06 15.70
C LYS A 247 -27.75 9.12 15.36
N PHE A 248 -27.58 9.38 14.09
CA PHE A 248 -26.56 10.30 13.61
C PHE A 248 -27.14 11.37 12.70
N LYS A 249 -26.50 12.55 12.71
CA LYS A 249 -26.61 13.59 11.69
C LYS A 249 -25.22 13.92 11.20
N ILE A 250 -25.10 14.45 9.99
CA ILE A 250 -23.86 15.05 9.50
C ILE A 250 -23.94 16.55 9.73
N VAL A 251 -22.93 17.10 10.37
CA VAL A 251 -22.87 18.52 10.75
C VAL A 251 -21.55 19.15 10.31
N GLY A 252 -21.54 20.46 10.09
CA GLY A 252 -20.36 21.22 9.67
C GLY A 252 -20.51 21.81 8.26
N ASP A 253 -19.38 22.07 7.60
CA ASP A 253 -19.35 22.78 6.33
C ASP A 253 -20.10 22.05 5.22
N GLY A 254 -21.13 22.69 4.69
CA GLY A 254 -22.06 22.13 3.69
C GLY A 254 -23.20 21.30 4.28
N TYR A 255 -23.37 21.28 5.60
CA TYR A 255 -24.42 20.57 6.35
C TYR A 255 -25.02 21.47 7.44
N GLU A 256 -25.81 20.90 8.36
CA GLU A 256 -26.28 21.62 9.55
C GLU A 256 -25.09 22.13 10.38
N LYS A 257 -25.24 23.24 11.08
CA LYS A 257 -24.18 23.75 11.99
C LYS A 257 -23.81 22.71 13.05
N ILE A 258 -22.53 22.69 13.42
CA ILE A 258 -22.07 21.92 14.58
C ILE A 258 -22.78 22.47 15.82
N PRO A 259 -23.53 21.64 16.57
CA PRO A 259 -24.25 22.08 17.76
C PRO A 259 -23.30 22.67 18.81
N GLU A 260 -23.77 23.69 19.50
CA GLU A 260 -23.05 24.30 20.60
C GLU A 260 -22.78 23.28 21.73
N GLY A 261 -21.60 23.27 22.29
CA GLY A 261 -21.17 22.30 23.31
C GLY A 261 -20.77 20.92 22.78
N PHE A 262 -20.98 20.61 21.50
CA PHE A 262 -20.51 19.36 20.93
C PHE A 262 -19.04 19.43 20.50
N ASP A 263 -18.22 18.58 21.09
CA ASP A 263 -16.81 18.42 20.70
C ASP A 263 -16.60 17.16 19.88
N PRO A 264 -16.48 17.27 18.54
CA PRO A 264 -16.27 16.10 17.68
C PRO A 264 -14.96 15.35 17.93
N SER A 265 -14.04 15.88 18.71
CA SER A 265 -12.78 15.19 19.08
C SER A 265 -12.97 14.18 20.22
N LYS A 266 -14.13 14.15 20.86
CA LYS A 266 -14.48 13.23 21.95
C LYS A 266 -15.46 12.18 21.45
N GLY A 267 -14.94 10.97 21.21
CA GLY A 267 -15.77 9.82 20.84
C GLY A 267 -16.35 9.08 22.04
N THR A 268 -16.86 7.88 21.80
CA THR A 268 -17.45 7.01 22.83
C THR A 268 -16.45 6.06 23.47
N VAL A 269 -15.25 5.90 22.92
CA VAL A 269 -14.27 4.94 23.41
C VAL A 269 -12.85 5.51 23.50
N SER A 270 -12.18 5.21 24.58
CA SER A 270 -10.76 5.53 24.79
C SER A 270 -10.08 4.36 25.53
N ARG A 271 -8.96 3.84 25.01
CA ARG A 271 -8.20 2.73 25.62
C ARG A 271 -9.06 1.49 25.95
N ALA A 272 -10.05 1.21 25.11
CA ALA A 272 -11.06 0.15 25.28
C ALA A 272 -12.11 0.40 26.40
N ILE A 273 -12.11 1.55 27.04
CA ILE A 273 -13.17 1.97 27.96
C ILE A 273 -14.23 2.67 27.12
N ALA A 274 -15.47 2.14 27.12
CA ALA A 274 -16.57 2.65 26.30
C ALA A 274 -17.62 3.33 27.19
N THR A 275 -18.11 4.51 26.78
CA THR A 275 -19.17 5.24 27.46
C THR A 275 -20.45 5.19 26.65
N CYS A 276 -21.56 4.77 27.26
CA CYS A 276 -22.87 4.69 26.61
C CYS A 276 -23.44 6.11 26.39
N PRO A 277 -23.73 6.50 25.14
CA PRO A 277 -24.31 7.82 24.87
C PRO A 277 -25.74 7.99 25.40
N VAL A 278 -26.43 6.87 25.72
CA VAL A 278 -27.82 6.87 26.16
C VAL A 278 -27.94 7.11 27.67
N CYS A 279 -27.16 6.40 28.49
CA CYS A 279 -27.30 6.44 29.94
C CYS A 279 -26.01 6.89 30.69
N GLY A 280 -24.93 7.15 29.96
CA GLY A 280 -23.64 7.55 30.57
C GLY A 280 -22.85 6.42 31.23
N TYR A 281 -23.38 5.19 31.26
CA TYR A 281 -22.69 4.05 31.87
C TYR A 281 -21.37 3.75 31.16
N THR A 282 -20.33 3.48 31.95
CA THR A 282 -18.99 3.20 31.44
C THR A 282 -18.69 1.70 31.49
N VAL A 283 -18.41 1.11 30.35
CA VAL A 283 -17.97 -0.29 30.20
C VAL A 283 -16.44 -0.29 30.27
N ASP A 284 -15.87 -1.02 31.22
CA ASP A 284 -14.42 -1.11 31.39
C ASP A 284 -13.74 -1.90 30.26
N ALA A 285 -12.41 -1.75 30.18
CA ALA A 285 -11.63 -2.31 29.09
C ALA A 285 -11.62 -3.84 29.03
N ASN A 286 -11.72 -4.54 30.18
CA ASN A 286 -11.71 -6.00 30.20
C ASN A 286 -13.06 -6.53 29.75
N THR A 287 -14.15 -5.95 30.22
CA THR A 287 -15.52 -6.25 29.78
C THR A 287 -15.68 -5.99 28.28
N THR A 288 -15.21 -4.85 27.79
CA THR A 288 -15.21 -4.56 26.34
C THR A 288 -14.51 -5.65 25.55
N ARG A 289 -13.27 -6.05 25.93
CA ARG A 289 -12.55 -7.12 25.24
C ARG A 289 -13.27 -8.47 25.30
N LYS A 290 -13.84 -8.81 26.47
CA LYS A 290 -14.60 -10.04 26.68
C LYS A 290 -15.80 -10.13 25.75
N LEU A 291 -16.55 -9.04 25.58
CA LEU A 291 -17.69 -8.97 24.65
C LEU A 291 -17.25 -9.26 23.21
N PHE A 292 -16.11 -8.74 22.77
CA PHE A 292 -15.57 -9.06 21.44
C PHE A 292 -15.15 -10.53 21.32
N GLN A 293 -14.44 -11.07 22.32
CA GLN A 293 -14.00 -12.48 22.32
C GLN A 293 -15.16 -13.47 22.33
N GLU A 294 -16.28 -13.10 22.96
CA GLU A 294 -17.50 -13.92 23.02
C GLU A 294 -18.44 -13.73 21.80
N GLY A 295 -18.01 -12.97 20.78
CA GLY A 295 -18.86 -12.69 19.61
C GLY A 295 -20.08 -11.82 19.91
N LYS A 296 -20.09 -11.10 21.04
CA LYS A 296 -21.20 -10.19 21.47
C LYS A 296 -20.99 -8.75 21.01
N SER A 297 -20.02 -8.52 20.11
CA SER A 297 -19.84 -7.24 19.42
C SER A 297 -20.51 -7.28 18.06
N GLY A 298 -20.89 -6.09 17.56
CA GLY A 298 -21.47 -5.92 16.23
C GLY A 298 -20.70 -4.91 15.40
N GLN A 299 -21.23 -4.62 14.22
CA GLN A 299 -20.76 -3.57 13.31
C GLN A 299 -21.96 -2.81 12.74
N ARG A 300 -21.81 -1.51 12.59
CA ARG A 300 -22.83 -0.63 12.02
C ARG A 300 -22.24 0.26 10.95
N MET A 301 -22.77 0.20 9.73
CA MET A 301 -22.47 1.18 8.70
C MET A 301 -23.18 2.49 9.06
N VAL A 302 -22.44 3.58 9.20
CA VAL A 302 -22.99 4.85 9.69
C VAL A 302 -22.99 5.95 8.65
N ALA A 303 -22.03 5.95 7.72
CA ALA A 303 -21.95 6.95 6.67
C ALA A 303 -21.30 6.38 5.40
N VAL A 304 -21.53 7.07 4.29
CA VAL A 304 -20.88 6.81 2.99
C VAL A 304 -20.08 8.05 2.60
N VAL A 305 -18.83 7.83 2.21
CA VAL A 305 -17.96 8.87 1.66
C VAL A 305 -18.10 8.86 0.15
N LEU A 306 -18.44 10.00 -0.42
CA LEU A 306 -18.78 10.15 -1.84
C LEU A 306 -17.79 11.07 -2.56
N HIS A 307 -17.57 10.76 -3.82
CA HIS A 307 -16.87 11.64 -4.75
C HIS A 307 -17.73 11.82 -6.02
N LYS A 308 -17.99 13.05 -6.39
CA LYS A 308 -18.67 13.34 -7.66
C LYS A 308 -17.60 13.49 -8.75
N PRO A 309 -17.67 12.72 -9.84
CA PRO A 309 -16.74 12.84 -10.96
C PRO A 309 -16.62 14.31 -11.45
N ARG A 310 -15.42 14.72 -11.80
CA ARG A 310 -15.08 16.07 -12.26
C ARG A 310 -15.29 17.20 -11.23
N THR A 311 -15.51 16.87 -9.95
CA THR A 311 -15.57 17.86 -8.87
C THR A 311 -14.45 17.63 -7.85
N ALA A 312 -14.00 18.71 -7.21
CA ALA A 312 -13.02 18.60 -6.13
C ALA A 312 -13.68 18.24 -4.79
N GLY A 313 -12.96 17.52 -3.96
CA GLY A 313 -13.36 17.21 -2.58
C GLY A 313 -14.24 15.97 -2.44
N LYS A 314 -14.51 15.63 -1.19
CA LYS A 314 -15.40 14.52 -0.79
C LYS A 314 -16.69 15.08 -0.21
N ARG A 315 -17.77 14.30 -0.30
CA ARG A 315 -19.07 14.56 0.33
C ARG A 315 -19.42 13.39 1.22
N TYR A 316 -20.35 13.57 2.10
CA TYR A 316 -20.76 12.56 3.06
C TYR A 316 -22.28 12.46 3.09
N ARG A 317 -22.81 11.28 3.21
CA ARG A 317 -24.21 11.02 3.59
C ARG A 317 -24.29 9.93 4.65
N LEU A 318 -25.37 9.88 5.37
CA LEU A 318 -25.64 8.75 6.26
C LEU A 318 -25.87 7.48 5.44
N ALA A 319 -25.52 6.34 6.02
CA ALA A 319 -25.87 5.04 5.47
C ALA A 319 -27.38 4.86 5.48
N THR A 320 -27.92 4.27 4.43
CA THR A 320 -29.34 3.99 4.23
C THR A 320 -29.64 2.51 4.37
N LYS A 321 -30.90 2.15 4.43
CA LYS A 321 -31.33 0.74 4.39
C LYS A 321 -30.87 0.04 3.11
N LYS A 322 -30.89 0.75 1.97
CA LYS A 322 -30.41 0.23 0.68
C LYS A 322 -28.92 -0.15 0.73
N ASP A 323 -28.08 0.66 1.39
CA ASP A 323 -26.63 0.34 1.54
C ASP A 323 -26.41 -0.96 2.32
N LEU A 324 -27.24 -1.19 3.35
CA LEU A 324 -27.19 -2.43 4.15
C LEU A 324 -27.71 -3.64 3.37
N GLU A 325 -28.79 -3.47 2.61
CA GLU A 325 -29.35 -4.52 1.74
C GLU A 325 -28.30 -4.97 0.69
N VAL A 326 -27.62 -4.01 0.05
CA VAL A 326 -26.55 -4.30 -0.90
C VAL A 326 -25.38 -5.01 -0.22
N PHE A 327 -25.02 -4.63 1.02
CA PHE A 327 -23.98 -5.33 1.77
C PHE A 327 -24.39 -6.78 2.09
N GLN A 328 -25.62 -7.02 2.50
CA GLN A 328 -26.13 -8.37 2.76
C GLN A 328 -26.23 -9.23 1.49
N GLU A 329 -26.51 -8.63 0.35
CA GLU A 329 -26.44 -9.32 -0.94
C GLU A 329 -25.02 -9.74 -1.29
N ALA A 330 -24.05 -8.85 -1.04
CA ALA A 330 -22.63 -9.17 -1.22
C ALA A 330 -22.16 -10.30 -0.29
N GLU A 331 -22.69 -10.35 0.94
CA GLU A 331 -22.40 -11.41 1.90
C GLU A 331 -22.92 -12.77 1.41
N ARG A 332 -24.17 -12.84 0.93
CA ARG A 332 -24.71 -14.07 0.32
C ARG A 332 -23.90 -14.51 -0.90
N TYR A 333 -23.56 -13.57 -1.77
CA TYR A 333 -22.77 -13.87 -2.95
C TYR A 333 -21.33 -14.31 -2.61
N LEU A 334 -20.76 -13.84 -1.51
CA LEU A 334 -19.46 -14.31 -1.01
C LEU A 334 -19.50 -15.81 -0.72
N GLU A 335 -20.52 -16.32 -0.03
CA GLU A 335 -20.58 -17.74 0.32
C GLU A 335 -20.67 -18.63 -0.93
N GLU A 336 -21.50 -18.25 -1.90
CA GLU A 336 -21.61 -18.95 -3.19
C GLU A 336 -20.28 -18.96 -3.95
N LYS A 337 -19.65 -17.79 -4.05
CA LYS A 337 -18.37 -17.66 -4.76
C LYS A 337 -17.22 -18.36 -4.06
N ARG A 338 -17.15 -18.28 -2.73
CA ARG A 338 -16.14 -18.95 -1.93
C ARG A 338 -16.21 -20.45 -2.11
N GLN A 339 -17.42 -21.05 -2.04
CA GLN A 339 -17.61 -22.47 -2.29
C GLN A 339 -17.16 -22.87 -3.68
N LYS A 340 -17.59 -22.13 -4.71
CA LYS A 340 -17.16 -22.37 -6.09
C LYS A 340 -15.65 -22.39 -6.23
N LEU A 341 -14.96 -21.39 -5.68
CA LEU A 341 -13.50 -21.28 -5.77
C LEU A 341 -12.79 -22.36 -4.94
N MET A 342 -13.37 -22.80 -3.82
CA MET A 342 -12.84 -23.93 -3.06
C MET A 342 -12.87 -25.22 -3.89
N ASP A 343 -13.97 -25.46 -4.59
CA ASP A 343 -14.13 -26.63 -5.46
C ASP A 343 -13.14 -26.58 -6.64
N GLU A 344 -12.92 -25.39 -7.22
CA GLU A 344 -12.01 -25.21 -8.36
C GLU A 344 -10.52 -25.24 -7.94
N TRP A 345 -10.16 -24.69 -6.78
CA TRP A 345 -8.75 -24.52 -6.37
C TRP A 345 -8.25 -25.59 -5.41
N GLY A 346 -9.16 -26.34 -4.79
CA GLY A 346 -8.82 -27.33 -3.76
C GLY A 346 -8.37 -26.71 -2.42
N ILE A 347 -8.48 -25.39 -2.27
CA ILE A 347 -8.16 -24.63 -1.06
C ILE A 347 -9.19 -23.52 -0.84
N ASP A 348 -9.40 -23.11 0.41
CA ASP A 348 -10.24 -21.97 0.73
C ASP A 348 -9.60 -20.67 0.18
N PRO A 349 -10.31 -19.88 -0.65
CA PRO A 349 -9.80 -18.59 -1.12
C PRO A 349 -9.68 -17.53 -0.02
N VAL A 350 -10.32 -17.71 1.12
CA VAL A 350 -10.22 -16.84 2.30
C VAL A 350 -9.18 -17.43 3.25
N PRO A 351 -8.08 -16.71 3.57
CA PRO A 351 -7.02 -17.25 4.41
C PRO A 351 -7.54 -17.58 5.81
N ASP A 352 -7.30 -18.81 6.26
CA ASP A 352 -7.68 -19.31 7.57
C ASP A 352 -6.48 -19.54 8.50
N GLU A 353 -5.28 -19.14 8.05
CA GLU A 353 -4.06 -19.18 8.84
C GLU A 353 -4.17 -18.25 10.05
N GLU A 354 -3.62 -18.73 11.16
CA GLU A 354 -3.61 -17.98 12.41
C GLU A 354 -2.73 -16.71 12.31
N LEU A 355 -3.18 -15.65 12.96
CA LEU A 355 -2.36 -14.46 13.18
C LEU A 355 -1.16 -14.81 14.07
N PRO A 356 -0.02 -14.11 13.94
CA PRO A 356 1.11 -14.28 14.86
C PRO A 356 0.67 -14.22 16.32
N PRO A 357 1.36 -14.90 17.25
CA PRO A 357 0.95 -14.96 18.66
C PRO A 357 0.69 -13.57 19.26
N LYS A 358 -0.26 -13.49 20.20
CA LYS A 358 -0.66 -12.22 20.85
C LYS A 358 0.47 -11.49 21.59
N GLU A 359 1.54 -12.22 21.89
CA GLU A 359 2.78 -11.71 22.50
C GLU A 359 3.65 -10.96 21.48
N THR A 360 3.44 -11.18 20.19
CA THR A 360 4.15 -10.49 19.11
C THR A 360 3.95 -8.98 19.23
N LEU A 361 5.08 -8.26 19.27
CA LEU A 361 5.06 -6.82 19.45
C LEU A 361 4.19 -6.10 18.40
N GLY A 362 3.25 -5.29 18.88
CA GLY A 362 2.36 -4.53 18.02
C GLY A 362 1.06 -5.23 17.61
N PHE A 363 0.95 -6.54 17.78
CA PHE A 363 -0.28 -7.28 17.48
C PHE A 363 -1.26 -7.17 18.66
N ARG A 364 -2.43 -6.56 18.42
CA ARG A 364 -3.43 -6.26 19.48
C ARG A 364 -4.83 -6.80 19.18
N VAL A 365 -5.11 -7.15 17.93
CA VAL A 365 -6.45 -7.54 17.47
C VAL A 365 -6.93 -8.87 18.04
N GLN A 366 -6.03 -9.79 18.38
CA GLN A 366 -6.37 -11.07 19.01
C GLN A 366 -7.08 -10.89 20.37
N ARG A 367 -6.80 -9.79 21.07
CA ARG A 367 -7.50 -9.43 22.32
C ARG A 367 -8.98 -9.09 22.10
N TYR A 368 -9.40 -8.99 20.85
CA TYR A 368 -10.75 -8.67 20.40
C TYR A 368 -11.32 -9.74 19.47
N GLY A 369 -10.82 -10.99 19.59
CA GLY A 369 -11.38 -12.16 18.92
C GLY A 369 -11.01 -12.31 17.44
N MET A 370 -10.14 -11.46 16.87
CA MET A 370 -9.60 -11.68 15.53
C MET A 370 -8.36 -12.56 15.65
N LEU A 371 -8.49 -13.83 15.25
CA LEU A 371 -7.46 -14.85 15.45
C LEU A 371 -6.79 -15.27 14.14
N LYS A 372 -7.50 -15.14 13.02
CA LYS A 372 -7.06 -15.55 11.67
C LYS A 372 -6.89 -14.35 10.76
N TRP A 373 -6.09 -14.49 9.71
CA TRP A 373 -5.91 -13.43 8.72
C TRP A 373 -7.23 -13.04 8.05
N GLY A 374 -8.11 -14.01 7.77
CA GLY A 374 -9.44 -13.76 7.22
C GLY A 374 -10.35 -12.91 8.12
N ASP A 375 -10.11 -12.86 9.45
CA ASP A 375 -10.90 -12.04 10.39
C ASP A 375 -10.67 -10.53 10.21
N LEU A 376 -9.60 -10.17 9.51
CA LEU A 376 -9.28 -8.77 9.22
C LEU A 376 -10.14 -8.16 8.11
N PHE A 377 -11.08 -8.91 7.52
CA PHE A 377 -11.90 -8.48 6.41
C PHE A 377 -13.39 -8.74 6.66
N ASN A 378 -14.25 -7.78 6.32
CA ASN A 378 -15.69 -8.03 6.30
C ASN A 378 -16.09 -8.82 5.03
N SER A 379 -17.36 -9.23 4.95
CA SER A 379 -17.85 -10.09 3.86
C SER A 379 -17.63 -9.46 2.46
N ARG A 380 -17.93 -8.17 2.27
CA ARG A 380 -17.76 -7.50 0.98
C ARG A 380 -16.29 -7.26 0.62
N GLN A 381 -15.44 -7.04 1.62
CA GLN A 381 -13.98 -6.97 1.43
C GLN A 381 -13.39 -8.32 1.01
N LYS A 382 -13.80 -9.42 1.66
CA LYS A 382 -13.42 -10.78 1.26
C LYS A 382 -13.85 -11.05 -0.17
N LEU A 383 -15.12 -10.76 -0.50
CA LEU A 383 -15.64 -10.94 -1.85
C LEU A 383 -14.81 -10.19 -2.90
N ALA A 384 -14.47 -8.93 -2.63
CA ALA A 384 -13.63 -8.17 -3.54
C ALA A 384 -12.27 -8.84 -3.76
N LEU A 385 -11.56 -9.20 -2.68
CA LEU A 385 -10.22 -9.76 -2.77
C LEU A 385 -10.20 -11.11 -3.47
N ILE A 386 -11.11 -12.05 -3.15
CA ILE A 386 -11.14 -13.35 -3.83
C ILE A 386 -11.54 -13.21 -5.32
N THR A 387 -12.39 -12.23 -5.66
CA THR A 387 -12.76 -11.95 -7.05
C THR A 387 -11.55 -11.42 -7.83
N PHE A 388 -10.85 -10.42 -7.31
CA PHE A 388 -9.64 -9.91 -7.97
C PHE A 388 -8.56 -10.99 -8.09
N THR A 389 -8.38 -11.85 -7.08
CA THR A 389 -7.46 -12.99 -7.13
C THR A 389 -7.81 -13.95 -8.27
N GLU A 390 -9.09 -14.31 -8.40
CA GLU A 390 -9.56 -15.14 -9.52
C GLU A 390 -9.25 -14.48 -10.87
N LYS A 391 -9.55 -13.17 -11.03
CA LYS A 391 -9.31 -12.48 -12.32
C LYS A 391 -7.82 -12.37 -12.66
N VAL A 392 -6.94 -12.23 -11.67
CA VAL A 392 -5.48 -12.27 -11.90
C VAL A 392 -5.03 -13.66 -12.35
N ARG A 393 -5.53 -14.74 -11.73
CA ARG A 393 -5.24 -16.12 -12.15
C ARG A 393 -5.73 -16.39 -13.59
N LEU A 394 -6.96 -15.96 -13.90
CA LEU A 394 -7.52 -16.07 -15.24
C LEU A 394 -6.74 -15.24 -16.27
N ALA A 395 -6.22 -14.08 -15.90
CA ALA A 395 -5.38 -13.27 -16.78
C ALA A 395 -4.10 -14.03 -17.17
N TYR A 396 -3.46 -14.73 -16.22
CA TYR A 396 -2.31 -15.58 -16.53
C TYR A 396 -2.66 -16.69 -17.54
N GLN A 397 -3.73 -17.43 -17.28
CA GLN A 397 -4.17 -18.50 -18.18
C GLN A 397 -4.43 -18.00 -19.61
N LYS A 398 -5.13 -16.86 -19.71
CA LYS A 398 -5.42 -16.23 -21.01
C LYS A 398 -4.15 -15.74 -21.73
N MET A 399 -3.15 -15.24 -21.00
CA MET A 399 -1.86 -14.89 -21.62
C MET A 399 -1.19 -16.12 -22.23
N ILE A 400 -1.18 -17.24 -21.52
CA ILE A 400 -0.60 -18.49 -22.04
C ILE A 400 -1.39 -18.98 -23.28
N GLU A 401 -2.72 -18.94 -23.23
CA GLU A 401 -3.59 -19.29 -24.38
C GLU A 401 -3.38 -18.35 -25.59
N GLU A 402 -3.10 -17.05 -25.35
CA GLU A 402 -2.77 -16.06 -26.37
C GLU A 402 -1.32 -16.18 -26.89
N GLY A 403 -0.53 -17.16 -26.38
CA GLY A 403 0.83 -17.45 -26.85
C GLY A 403 1.92 -16.58 -26.23
N TYR A 404 1.68 -15.94 -25.09
CA TYR A 404 2.72 -15.25 -24.36
C TYR A 404 3.77 -16.24 -23.82
N ASP A 405 5.04 -15.81 -23.80
CA ASP A 405 6.08 -16.55 -23.09
C ASP A 405 5.73 -16.69 -21.61
N GLU A 406 5.96 -17.88 -21.05
CA GLU A 406 5.55 -18.20 -19.68
C GLU A 406 6.22 -17.32 -18.63
N GLU A 407 7.52 -17.04 -18.79
CA GLU A 407 8.26 -16.20 -17.84
C GLU A 407 7.83 -14.73 -17.93
N TYR A 408 7.56 -14.27 -19.14
CA TYR A 408 7.00 -12.94 -19.37
C TYR A 408 5.59 -12.81 -18.76
N ALA A 409 4.71 -13.79 -18.97
CA ALA A 409 3.38 -13.82 -18.36
C ALA A 409 3.46 -13.81 -16.83
N LYS A 410 4.39 -14.58 -16.23
CA LYS A 410 4.69 -14.53 -14.78
C LYS A 410 5.13 -13.15 -14.33
N ALA A 411 5.95 -12.46 -15.13
CA ALA A 411 6.35 -11.08 -14.80
C ALA A 411 5.15 -10.13 -14.76
N VAL A 412 4.26 -10.17 -15.76
CA VAL A 412 3.05 -9.33 -15.79
C VAL A 412 2.15 -9.61 -14.59
N VAL A 413 1.82 -10.88 -14.31
CA VAL A 413 0.92 -11.21 -13.18
C VAL A 413 1.55 -10.95 -11.81
N SER A 414 2.87 -10.94 -11.70
CA SER A 414 3.55 -10.55 -10.46
C SER A 414 3.22 -9.10 -10.07
N TYR A 415 3.22 -8.17 -11.02
CA TYR A 415 2.80 -6.79 -10.76
C TYR A 415 1.31 -6.69 -10.46
N LEU A 416 0.46 -7.49 -11.10
CA LEU A 416 -0.97 -7.56 -10.79
C LEU A 416 -1.21 -8.13 -9.38
N GLY A 417 -0.45 -9.14 -8.98
CA GLY A 417 -0.46 -9.70 -7.62
C GLY A 417 -0.06 -8.67 -6.56
N LEU A 418 1.00 -7.89 -6.81
CA LEU A 418 1.38 -6.79 -5.91
C LEU A 418 0.30 -5.69 -5.87
N THR A 419 -0.43 -5.45 -6.98
CA THR A 419 -1.56 -4.51 -6.98
C THR A 419 -2.71 -5.03 -6.10
N LEU A 420 -2.98 -6.33 -6.14
CA LEU A 420 -3.95 -6.98 -5.27
C LEU A 420 -3.54 -6.91 -3.80
N ASP A 421 -2.28 -7.17 -3.49
CA ASP A 421 -1.74 -7.07 -2.14
C ASP A 421 -1.87 -5.65 -1.57
N MET A 422 -1.59 -4.64 -2.39
CA MET A 422 -1.86 -3.25 -1.99
C MET A 422 -3.35 -3.01 -1.78
N LEU A 423 -4.24 -3.56 -2.60
CA LEU A 423 -5.68 -3.47 -2.39
C LEU A 423 -6.05 -4.06 -1.03
N ALA A 424 -5.52 -5.23 -0.65
CA ALA A 424 -5.75 -5.85 0.66
C ALA A 424 -5.26 -4.96 1.83
N ALA A 425 -4.14 -4.26 1.66
CA ALA A 425 -3.61 -3.35 2.67
C ALA A 425 -4.54 -2.15 2.96
N PHE A 426 -5.34 -1.72 1.99
CA PHE A 426 -6.30 -0.62 2.13
C PHE A 426 -7.75 -1.09 2.35
N THR A 427 -8.10 -2.33 1.99
CA THR A 427 -9.44 -2.89 2.04
C THR A 427 -9.51 -3.95 3.14
N ASN A 428 -9.54 -3.50 4.41
CA ASN A 428 -9.65 -4.35 5.58
C ASN A 428 -10.34 -3.60 6.73
N VAL A 429 -10.75 -4.31 7.79
CA VAL A 429 -11.47 -3.72 8.95
C VAL A 429 -10.57 -2.95 9.92
N LEU A 430 -9.33 -2.72 9.54
CA LEU A 430 -8.34 -1.89 10.25
C LEU A 430 -7.85 -0.73 9.35
N ALA A 431 -8.44 -0.53 8.17
CA ALA A 431 -8.17 0.63 7.33
C ALA A 431 -8.86 1.85 7.91
N ARG A 432 -8.07 2.87 8.26
CA ARG A 432 -8.60 4.08 8.91
C ARG A 432 -8.94 5.18 7.92
N TRP A 433 -9.93 5.97 8.27
CA TRP A 433 -10.20 7.23 7.59
C TRP A 433 -9.30 8.35 8.17
N GLU A 434 -8.50 8.96 7.32
CA GLU A 434 -7.69 10.12 7.70
C GLU A 434 -8.46 11.42 7.40
N ASN A 435 -9.08 11.98 8.41
CA ASN A 435 -9.96 13.14 8.29
C ASN A 435 -9.22 14.44 7.88
N THR A 436 -7.91 14.53 8.09
CA THR A 436 -7.10 15.69 7.70
C THR A 436 -6.77 15.71 6.20
N SER A 437 -6.73 14.54 5.55
CA SER A 437 -6.49 14.40 4.11
C SER A 437 -7.71 13.89 3.33
N GLU A 438 -8.77 13.47 4.00
CA GLU A 438 -9.96 12.80 3.43
C GLU A 438 -9.57 11.60 2.55
N ALA A 439 -8.75 10.71 3.12
CA ALA A 439 -8.20 9.56 2.42
C ALA A 439 -8.20 8.30 3.30
N ILE A 440 -8.38 7.15 2.68
CA ILE A 440 -8.18 5.85 3.34
C ILE A 440 -6.68 5.65 3.56
N LYS A 441 -6.30 5.20 4.74
CA LYS A 441 -4.92 4.85 5.10
C LYS A 441 -4.80 3.35 5.32
N GLN A 442 -3.75 2.81 4.73
CA GLN A 442 -3.44 1.39 4.82
C GLN A 442 -3.13 0.92 6.25
N LEU A 443 -3.38 -0.37 6.49
CA LEU A 443 -3.09 -1.03 7.74
C LEU A 443 -1.58 -1.09 8.05
N TYR A 444 -0.78 -1.52 7.08
CA TYR A 444 0.62 -1.92 7.27
C TYR A 444 1.63 -0.76 7.24
N SER A 445 1.23 0.44 7.66
CA SER A 445 2.20 1.55 7.82
C SER A 445 3.29 1.26 8.86
N ARG A 446 3.02 0.30 9.76
CA ARG A 446 3.95 -0.28 10.73
C ARG A 446 3.75 -1.79 10.74
N GLN A 447 4.75 -2.54 11.19
CA GLN A 447 4.63 -3.98 11.45
C GLN A 447 3.81 -4.19 12.74
N ALA A 448 2.52 -3.89 12.67
CA ALA A 448 1.61 -3.94 13.80
C ALA A 448 0.16 -4.06 13.34
N LEU A 449 -0.67 -4.73 14.13
CA LEU A 449 -2.12 -4.82 13.97
C LEU A 449 -2.81 -4.16 15.17
N PRO A 450 -2.91 -2.81 15.19
CA PRO A 450 -3.61 -2.09 16.26
C PRO A 450 -5.12 -2.30 16.13
N MET A 451 -5.82 -2.39 17.26
CA MET A 451 -7.28 -2.37 17.24
C MET A 451 -7.80 -0.99 16.85
N LEU A 452 -8.71 -0.94 15.89
CA LEU A 452 -9.48 0.23 15.51
C LEU A 452 -10.97 0.00 15.83
N TRP A 453 -11.62 1.06 16.32
CA TRP A 453 -13.03 1.05 16.71
C TRP A 453 -13.96 1.36 15.54
N ASP A 454 -13.45 2.13 14.61
CA ASP A 454 -14.09 2.49 13.37
C ASP A 454 -13.13 2.29 12.19
N PHE A 455 -13.66 1.98 11.03
CA PHE A 455 -12.88 1.76 9.83
C PHE A 455 -13.64 2.19 8.58
N VAL A 456 -12.92 2.36 7.49
CA VAL A 456 -13.53 2.63 6.19
C VAL A 456 -13.28 1.46 5.25
N GLU A 457 -14.37 0.86 4.80
CA GLU A 457 -14.37 -0.12 3.74
C GLU A 457 -14.28 0.60 2.40
N GLY A 458 -13.13 0.49 1.72
CA GLY A 458 -12.87 1.15 0.43
C GLY A 458 -13.64 0.49 -0.72
N ASN A 459 -14.08 1.31 -1.67
CA ASN A 459 -14.60 0.82 -2.95
C ASN A 459 -13.43 0.58 -3.92
N PRO A 460 -13.15 -0.67 -4.34
CA PRO A 460 -12.02 -1.02 -5.20
C PRO A 460 -12.11 -0.36 -6.60
N PHE A 461 -13.28 0.11 -7.00
CA PHE A 461 -13.55 0.72 -8.32
C PHE A 461 -13.59 2.25 -8.30
N SER A 462 -13.38 2.90 -7.16
CA SER A 462 -13.62 4.34 -6.98
C SER A 462 -12.62 5.27 -7.66
N GLY A 463 -11.44 4.79 -8.09
CA GLY A 463 -10.33 5.63 -8.56
C GLY A 463 -9.70 6.51 -7.46
N SER A 464 -10.12 6.37 -6.20
CA SER A 464 -9.57 7.09 -5.04
C SER A 464 -8.49 6.25 -4.33
N SER A 465 -7.83 6.83 -3.31
CA SER A 465 -6.84 6.10 -2.50
C SER A 465 -7.40 4.78 -1.97
N GLY A 466 -6.65 3.70 -2.14
CA GLY A 466 -7.05 2.36 -1.75
C GLY A 466 -7.88 1.60 -2.79
N SER A 467 -8.13 2.17 -3.98
CA SER A 467 -8.73 1.43 -5.09
C SER A 467 -7.69 0.67 -5.91
N PHE A 468 -8.14 -0.32 -6.69
CA PHE A 468 -7.27 -1.08 -7.59
C PHE A 468 -6.59 -0.18 -8.64
N VAL A 469 -7.34 0.77 -9.22
CA VAL A 469 -6.83 1.74 -10.19
C VAL A 469 -5.68 2.57 -9.62
N ALA A 470 -5.86 3.12 -8.42
CA ALA A 470 -4.83 3.91 -7.76
C ALA A 470 -3.57 3.09 -7.47
N GLY A 471 -3.74 1.81 -7.10
CA GLY A 471 -2.64 0.87 -6.92
C GLY A 471 -1.85 0.63 -8.20
N GLN A 472 -2.54 0.28 -9.26
CA GLN A 472 -1.93 0.06 -10.56
C GLN A 472 -1.13 1.28 -11.04
N GLU A 473 -1.66 2.49 -10.89
CA GLU A 473 -0.94 3.72 -11.28
C GLU A 473 0.39 3.90 -10.51
N TYR A 474 0.45 3.55 -9.23
CA TYR A 474 1.71 3.60 -8.48
C TYR A 474 2.73 2.62 -9.05
N TYR A 475 2.32 1.40 -9.35
CA TYR A 475 3.22 0.37 -9.87
C TYR A 475 3.71 0.65 -11.28
N LEU A 476 2.85 1.17 -12.15
CA LEU A 476 3.28 1.62 -13.47
C LEU A 476 4.36 2.72 -13.40
N LYS A 477 4.25 3.65 -12.44
CA LYS A 477 5.28 4.67 -12.23
C LYS A 477 6.60 4.09 -11.71
N VAL A 478 6.55 3.09 -10.83
CA VAL A 478 7.75 2.39 -10.35
C VAL A 478 8.40 1.62 -11.48
N LEU A 479 7.62 0.82 -12.23
CA LEU A 479 8.12 0.04 -13.35
C LEU A 479 8.72 0.95 -14.43
N SER A 480 8.07 2.07 -14.76
CA SER A 480 8.61 3.06 -15.69
C SER A 480 9.96 3.61 -15.23
N HIS A 481 10.12 3.89 -13.92
CA HIS A 481 11.39 4.37 -13.37
C HIS A 481 12.49 3.31 -13.42
N LEU A 482 12.17 2.07 -13.03
CA LEU A 482 13.13 0.96 -12.96
C LEU A 482 13.62 0.53 -14.36
N SER A 483 12.73 0.53 -15.35
CA SER A 483 13.07 0.16 -16.73
C SER A 483 14.02 1.16 -17.42
N GLN A 484 14.20 2.35 -16.86
CA GLN A 484 15.16 3.33 -17.36
C GLN A 484 16.60 3.10 -16.87
N ILE A 485 16.81 2.21 -15.89
CA ILE A 485 18.15 1.82 -15.44
C ILE A 485 18.83 1.06 -16.59
N PRO A 486 19.99 1.50 -17.10
CA PRO A 486 20.68 0.80 -18.17
C PRO A 486 21.07 -0.62 -17.73
N PRO A 487 21.04 -1.61 -18.65
CA PRO A 487 21.59 -2.93 -18.37
C PRO A 487 23.10 -2.85 -18.12
N VAL A 488 23.60 -3.76 -17.31
CA VAL A 488 25.04 -3.95 -17.14
C VAL A 488 25.59 -4.43 -18.49
N ARG A 489 26.58 -3.73 -19.04
CA ARG A 489 27.30 -4.17 -20.23
C ARG A 489 28.20 -5.34 -19.82
N MET A 490 27.79 -6.56 -20.10
CA MET A 490 28.69 -7.70 -20.10
C MET A 490 29.54 -7.57 -21.39
N GLU A 491 30.84 -7.51 -21.28
CA GLU A 491 31.68 -7.75 -22.44
C GLU A 491 31.43 -9.20 -22.88
N GLU A 492 30.96 -9.39 -24.11
CA GLU A 492 30.93 -10.72 -24.72
C GLU A 492 32.40 -11.21 -24.66
N GLU A 493 32.63 -12.27 -23.90
CA GLU A 493 33.90 -13.00 -23.97
C GLU A 493 34.01 -13.51 -25.39
N GLY A 494 34.89 -12.83 -26.19
CA GLY A 494 35.23 -13.18 -27.54
C GLY A 494 36.13 -14.43 -27.61
#